data_5c1e23f894a7b6454ff043216cc4b567
#
_entry.id   5c1e23f894a7b6454ff043216cc4b567
#
_cell.length_a   1.000
_cell.length_b   1.000
_cell.length_c   1.000
_cell.angle_alpha   90.00
_cell.angle_beta   90.00
_cell.angle_gamma   90.00
#
_symmetry.space_group_name_H-M   'P 1'
#
loop_
_entity.id
_entity.type
_entity.pdbx_description
1 polymer ?
#
loop_
_entity_poly.entity_id
_entity_poly.type
_entity_poly.pdbx_seq_one_letter_code
_entity_poly.pdbx_strand_id
1 'polypeptide(L)' 'MLLLPDEGTAEHYGDLKAELARLGKPIPDNDLWIAAMARQYDLPLATRDAHFTQVPRLKTLAW' A
#
# COMPACT_ATOMS: atom_id res chain seq x y z
N MET A 1 -0.73 -18.56 -0.32
CA MET A 1 -0.22 -18.06 -1.62
C MET A 1 0.86 -17.03 -1.38
N LEU A 2 1.95 -17.13 -2.11
CA LEU A 2 3.06 -16.17 -2.01
C LEU A 2 2.91 -15.12 -3.10
N LEU A 3 2.83 -13.85 -2.70
CA LEU A 3 2.76 -12.73 -3.64
C LEU A 3 4.15 -12.09 -3.74
N LEU A 4 4.63 -11.95 -4.96
CA LEU A 4 5.90 -11.30 -5.24
C LEU A 4 5.66 -10.01 -6.02
N PRO A 5 6.45 -8.95 -5.77
CA PRO A 5 6.36 -7.74 -6.57
C PRO A 5 6.66 -8.01 -8.04
N ASP A 6 5.90 -7.39 -8.93
CA ASP A 6 6.10 -7.47 -10.37
C ASP A 6 5.98 -6.06 -10.98
N GLU A 7 5.88 -5.96 -12.31
CA GLU A 7 5.77 -4.67 -12.98
C GLU A 7 4.51 -3.91 -12.56
N GLY A 8 3.40 -4.62 -12.40
CA GLY A 8 2.16 -4.02 -11.92
C GLY A 8 2.32 -3.48 -10.52
N THR A 9 3.02 -4.21 -9.66
CA THR A 9 3.30 -3.74 -8.30
C THR A 9 4.14 -2.46 -8.34
N ALA A 10 5.13 -2.41 -9.22
CA ALA A 10 5.98 -1.22 -9.36
C ALA A 10 5.18 0.01 -9.78
N GLU A 11 4.19 -0.17 -10.67
CA GLU A 11 3.32 0.92 -11.07
C GLU A 11 2.48 1.42 -9.90
N HIS A 12 1.88 0.50 -9.15
CA HIS A 12 1.11 0.86 -7.96
C HIS A 12 1.99 1.53 -6.90
N TYR A 13 3.22 1.04 -6.74
CA TYR A 13 4.18 1.63 -5.81
C TYR A 13 4.46 3.09 -6.19
N GLY A 14 4.76 3.34 -7.47
CA GLY A 14 5.07 4.70 -7.93
C GLY A 14 3.89 5.65 -7.76
N ASP A 15 2.69 5.21 -8.14
CA ASP A 15 1.48 6.01 -8.01
C ASP A 15 1.20 6.32 -6.55
N LEU A 16 1.32 5.32 -5.69
CA LEU A 16 1.04 5.46 -4.27
C LEU A 16 2.05 6.38 -3.60
N LYS A 17 3.32 6.24 -3.95
CA LYS A 17 4.37 7.10 -3.41
C LYS A 17 4.09 8.56 -3.76
N ALA A 18 3.70 8.83 -5.01
CA ALA A 18 3.37 10.18 -5.45
C ALA A 18 2.14 10.72 -4.72
N GLU A 19 1.10 9.89 -4.56
CA GLU A 19 -0.11 10.30 -3.84
C GLU A 19 0.19 10.69 -2.40
N LEU A 20 0.96 9.86 -1.69
CA LEU A 20 1.29 10.10 -0.29
C LEU A 20 2.19 11.32 -0.14
N ALA A 21 3.09 11.55 -1.09
CA ALA A 21 3.93 12.75 -1.08
C ALA A 21 3.07 14.01 -1.23
N ARG A 22 2.08 14.00 -2.12
CA ARG A 22 1.16 15.13 -2.29
C ARG A 22 0.35 15.41 -1.04
N LEU A 23 -0.02 14.34 -0.32
CA LEU A 23 -0.79 14.47 0.92
C LEU A 23 0.07 14.82 2.12
N GLY A 24 1.40 14.84 1.97
CA GLY A 24 2.31 15.07 3.08
C GLY A 24 2.31 13.95 4.10
N LYS A 25 2.04 12.71 3.67
CA LYS A 25 1.90 11.56 4.55
C LYS A 25 2.76 10.39 4.09
N PRO A 26 4.10 10.56 4.00
CA PRO A 26 4.97 9.45 3.57
C PRO A 26 4.94 8.30 4.58
N ILE A 27 5.10 7.08 4.07
CA ILE A 27 5.22 5.89 4.91
C ILE A 27 6.51 5.15 4.55
N PRO A 28 7.02 4.26 5.42
CA PRO A 28 8.23 3.51 5.12
C PRO A 28 8.11 2.67 3.85
N ASP A 29 9.24 2.46 3.15
CA ASP A 29 9.25 1.74 1.87
C ASP A 29 8.66 0.34 1.97
N ASN A 30 8.99 -0.42 3.01
CA ASN A 30 8.41 -1.75 3.18
C ASN A 30 6.89 -1.72 3.22
N ASP A 31 6.34 -0.77 3.98
CA ASP A 31 4.90 -0.62 4.08
C ASP A 31 4.30 -0.18 2.75
N LEU A 32 5.05 0.64 2.00
CA LEU A 32 4.63 1.12 0.70
C LEU A 32 4.50 -0.03 -0.30
N TRP A 33 5.47 -0.96 -0.31
CA TRP A 33 5.40 -2.14 -1.16
C TRP A 33 4.24 -3.06 -0.79
N ILE A 34 4.01 -3.26 0.50
CA ILE A 34 2.89 -4.06 0.99
C ILE A 34 1.57 -3.43 0.55
N ALA A 35 1.43 -2.13 0.73
CA ALA A 35 0.22 -1.42 0.34
C ALA A 35 0.02 -1.47 -1.18
N ALA A 36 1.10 -1.35 -1.95
CA ALA A 36 1.03 -1.42 -3.40
C ALA A 36 0.51 -2.79 -3.88
N MET A 37 1.00 -3.87 -3.27
CA MET A 37 0.53 -5.20 -3.61
C MET A 37 -0.94 -5.40 -3.24
N ALA A 38 -1.35 -4.91 -2.06
CA ALA A 38 -2.73 -5.03 -1.64
C ALA A 38 -3.67 -4.30 -2.59
N ARG A 39 -3.30 -3.10 -3.05
CA ARG A 39 -4.09 -2.35 -4.01
C ARG A 39 -4.11 -3.02 -5.38
N GLN A 40 -2.96 -3.55 -5.81
CA GLN A 40 -2.84 -4.21 -7.11
C GLN A 40 -3.82 -5.38 -7.24
N TYR A 41 -3.94 -6.16 -6.19
CA TYR A 41 -4.78 -7.35 -6.20
C TYR A 41 -6.15 -7.12 -5.55
N ASP A 42 -6.45 -5.88 -5.18
CA ASP A 42 -7.71 -5.50 -4.52
C ASP A 42 -8.01 -6.37 -3.29
N LEU A 43 -6.96 -6.62 -2.50
CA LEU A 43 -7.07 -7.43 -1.30
C LEU A 43 -7.08 -6.54 -0.05
N PRO A 44 -7.93 -6.85 0.93
CA PRO A 44 -7.86 -6.15 2.21
C PRO A 44 -6.58 -6.52 2.95
N LEU A 45 -5.97 -5.52 3.59
CA LEU A 45 -4.76 -5.71 4.37
C LEU A 45 -5.12 -5.77 5.85
N ALA A 46 -4.85 -6.92 6.50
CA ALA A 46 -5.05 -7.06 7.93
C ALA A 46 -3.85 -6.44 8.64
N THR A 47 -4.07 -5.39 9.42
CA THR A 47 -2.99 -4.67 10.06
C THR A 47 -3.47 -3.94 11.30
N ARG A 48 -2.56 -3.76 12.26
CA ARG A 48 -2.77 -2.87 13.41
C ARG A 48 -2.00 -1.57 13.26
N ASP A 49 -1.23 -1.44 12.17
CA ASP A 49 -0.39 -0.27 11.95
C ASP A 49 -1.23 0.87 11.38
N ALA A 50 -1.25 1.99 12.10
CA ALA A 50 -2.01 3.17 11.68
C ALA A 50 -1.48 3.80 10.39
N HIS A 51 -0.24 3.52 9.99
CA HIS A 51 0.29 4.02 8.73
C HIS A 51 -0.60 3.65 7.55
N PHE A 52 -1.15 2.45 7.55
CA PHE A 52 -1.93 1.95 6.43
C PHE A 52 -3.29 2.63 6.30
N THR A 53 -3.80 3.23 7.36
CA THR A 53 -5.08 3.95 7.28
C THR A 53 -4.98 5.23 6.48
N GLN A 54 -3.75 5.72 6.25
CA GLN A 54 -3.50 6.94 5.47
C GLN A 54 -3.45 6.69 3.97
N VAL A 55 -3.39 5.42 3.57
CA VAL A 55 -3.21 5.06 2.16
C VAL A 55 -4.54 5.15 1.41
N PRO A 56 -4.64 5.99 0.36
CA PRO A 56 -5.88 6.09 -0.41
C PRO A 56 -6.25 4.78 -1.09
N ARG A 57 -7.52 4.47 -1.12
CA ARG A 57 -8.06 3.32 -1.86
C ARG A 57 -7.48 1.99 -1.40
N LEU A 58 -7.05 1.91 -0.15
CA LEU A 58 -6.57 0.68 0.46
C LEU A 58 -7.61 0.19 1.46
N LYS A 59 -8.03 -1.06 1.31
CA LYS A 59 -8.93 -1.68 2.27
C LYS A 59 -8.11 -2.24 3.43
N THR A 60 -8.44 -1.89 4.64
CA THR A 60 -7.74 -2.40 5.82
C THR A 60 -8.72 -3.09 6.75
N LEU A 61 -8.21 -4.12 7.43
CA LEU A 61 -8.94 -4.85 8.47
C LEU A 61 -8.11 -4.81 9.74
N ALA A 62 -8.73 -4.37 10.84
CA ALA A 62 -8.09 -4.42 12.15
C ALA A 62 -8.42 -5.75 12.83
N TRP A 63 -7.49 -6.24 13.65
CA TRP A 63 -7.76 -7.42 14.47
C TRP A 63 -7.44 -7.16 15.93
#